data_90e029722c05d6d8e7100d87c2a9fcad
#
_entry.id   90e029722c05d6d8e7100d87c2a9fcad
#
_cell.length_a   1.000
_cell.length_b   1.000
_cell.length_c   1.000
_cell.angle_alpha   90.00
_cell.angle_beta   90.00
_cell.angle_gamma   90.00
#
_symmetry.space_group_name_H-M   'P 1'
#
loop_
_entity.id
_entity.type
_entity.pdbx_description
1 polymer ?
#
loop_
_entity_poly.entity_id
_entity_poly.type
_entity_poly.pdbx_seq_one_letter_code
_entity_poly.pdbx_strand_id
1 'polypeptide(L)'
;NRKSLTFHTNGKYIIARTNASLEQHGIPMSVETLDAENGSVITGRVTLSRDRKIMTSQEERAEFVAKHNRLPKSGENHRNIRMTDEQVTEYIPELFKKAGLNADVFKISDSPLNYQAMSKRKKNFKTMDISFVATVTDIEAFEQAWFNGIGQVKTYGFGMIRAVIA
;
A
#
# COMPACT_ATOMS: atom_id res chain seq x y z
N ASN A 1 -19.05 11.28 1.14
CA ASN A 1 -17.85 10.95 1.94
C ASN A 1 -17.69 9.43 1.99
N ARG A 2 -16.73 8.88 1.25
CA ARG A 2 -16.36 7.47 1.42
C ARG A 2 -15.61 7.35 2.75
N LYS A 3 -16.13 6.50 3.65
CA LYS A 3 -15.44 6.17 4.89
C LYS A 3 -14.14 5.46 4.54
N SER A 4 -13.04 5.97 5.05
CA SER A 4 -11.72 5.34 4.87
C SER A 4 -11.61 4.12 5.77
N LEU A 5 -11.10 3.05 5.24
CA LEU A 5 -10.75 1.86 6.00
C LEU A 5 -9.44 1.31 5.46
N THR A 6 -8.44 1.28 6.30
CA THR A 6 -7.21 0.52 6.07
C THR A 6 -7.07 -0.54 7.13
N PHE A 7 -6.42 -1.64 6.78
CA PHE A 7 -6.17 -2.69 7.75
C PHE A 7 -4.83 -3.39 7.47
N HIS A 8 -4.34 -4.03 8.50
CA HIS A 8 -3.19 -4.92 8.45
C HIS A 8 -3.53 -6.21 9.17
N THR A 9 -2.96 -7.32 8.73
CA THR A 9 -3.08 -8.59 9.43
C THR A 9 -1.73 -9.29 9.50
N ASN A 10 -1.49 -9.96 10.61
CA ASN A 10 -0.34 -10.84 10.81
C ASN A 10 -0.76 -12.33 10.78
N GLY A 11 -1.97 -12.63 10.29
CA GLY A 11 -2.56 -13.96 10.27
C GLY A 11 -3.28 -14.36 11.57
N LYS A 12 -2.99 -13.67 12.67
CA LYS A 12 -3.63 -13.92 13.99
C LYS A 12 -4.59 -12.80 14.39
N TYR A 13 -4.24 -11.57 14.07
CA TYR A 13 -5.04 -10.39 14.38
C TYR A 13 -5.25 -9.55 13.13
N ILE A 14 -6.35 -8.82 13.10
CA ILE A 14 -6.62 -7.76 12.14
C ILE A 14 -6.60 -6.45 12.92
N ILE A 15 -5.73 -5.54 12.53
CA ILE A 15 -5.69 -4.16 13.01
C ILE A 15 -6.30 -3.32 11.90
N ALA A 16 -7.37 -2.59 12.20
CA ALA A 16 -8.04 -1.74 11.23
C ALA A 16 -8.04 -0.29 11.73
N ARG A 17 -7.84 0.64 10.81
CA ARG A 17 -7.98 2.08 11.05
C ARG A 17 -9.13 2.60 10.19
N THR A 18 -10.04 3.33 10.81
CA THR A 18 -11.21 3.90 10.15
C THR A 18 -11.59 5.24 10.80
N ASN A 19 -12.15 6.12 10.02
CA ASN A 19 -12.78 7.36 10.52
C ASN A 19 -14.27 7.16 10.84
N ALA A 20 -14.77 5.91 10.82
CA ALA A 20 -16.14 5.58 11.18
C ALA A 20 -16.20 5.08 12.61
N SER A 21 -17.20 5.53 13.40
CA SER A 21 -17.49 4.92 14.69
C SER A 21 -18.03 3.51 14.49
N LEU A 22 -17.42 2.54 15.17
CA LEU A 22 -17.86 1.14 15.20
C LEU A 22 -18.41 0.73 16.57
N GLU A 23 -18.52 1.66 17.51
CA GLU A 23 -19.03 1.42 18.86
C GLU A 23 -20.43 0.80 18.87
N GLN A 24 -21.29 1.25 17.96
CA GLN A 24 -22.65 0.71 17.79
C GLN A 24 -22.68 -0.78 17.42
N HIS A 25 -21.56 -1.34 17.01
CA HIS A 25 -21.39 -2.76 16.67
C HIS A 25 -20.69 -3.55 17.78
N GLY A 26 -20.45 -2.94 18.94
CA GLY A 26 -19.77 -3.59 20.07
C GLY A 26 -18.28 -3.90 19.81
N ILE A 27 -17.69 -3.25 18.81
CA ILE A 27 -16.28 -3.45 18.46
C ILE A 27 -15.44 -2.50 19.32
N PRO A 28 -14.51 -3.02 20.14
CA PRO A 28 -13.64 -2.18 20.94
C PRO A 28 -12.76 -1.32 20.04
N MET A 29 -12.72 -0.04 20.31
CA MET A 29 -11.94 0.94 19.59
C MET A 29 -11.01 1.69 20.53
N SER A 30 -9.84 2.03 20.06
CA SER A 30 -8.96 3.03 20.67
C SER A 30 -8.86 4.23 19.72
N VAL A 31 -8.84 5.43 20.28
CA VAL A 31 -8.51 6.62 19.50
C VAL A 31 -6.99 6.67 19.35
N GLU A 32 -6.53 6.66 18.12
CA GLU A 32 -5.12 6.83 17.78
C GLU A 32 -4.96 8.25 17.24
N THR A 33 -4.22 9.08 17.91
CA THR A 33 -3.82 10.40 17.43
C THR A 33 -2.38 10.36 16.98
N LEU A 34 -2.10 10.95 15.85
CA LEU A 34 -0.75 11.16 15.36
C LEU A 34 -0.57 12.67 15.24
N ASP A 35 0.01 13.30 16.27
CA ASP A 35 0.23 14.75 16.34
C ASP A 35 1.50 15.14 15.55
N ALA A 36 1.55 14.73 14.28
CA ALA A 36 2.66 15.03 13.39
C ALA A 36 2.43 16.36 12.68
N GLU A 37 3.50 17.08 12.41
CA GLU A 37 3.55 18.30 11.61
C GLU A 37 4.67 18.22 10.58
N ASN A 38 4.72 19.17 9.67
CA ASN A 38 5.84 19.26 8.71
C ASN A 38 7.17 19.38 9.48
N GLY A 39 8.13 18.53 9.14
CA GLY A 39 9.41 18.38 9.83
C GLY A 39 9.43 17.31 10.93
N SER A 40 8.28 16.76 11.34
CA SER A 40 8.26 15.65 12.29
C SER A 40 8.99 14.44 11.73
N VAL A 41 9.83 13.82 12.55
CA VAL A 41 10.49 12.56 12.24
C VAL A 41 9.63 11.43 12.78
N ILE A 42 9.32 10.47 11.93
CA ILE A 42 8.53 9.30 12.28
C ILE A 42 9.32 8.01 12.04
N THR A 43 9.13 7.04 12.88
CA THR A 43 9.63 5.68 12.68
C THR A 43 8.45 4.74 12.53
N GLY A 44 8.54 3.81 11.59
CA GLY A 44 7.39 2.97 11.33
C GLY A 44 7.65 1.75 10.47
N ARG A 45 6.55 1.08 10.15
CA ARG A 45 6.51 -0.10 9.28
C ARG A 45 5.31 -0.05 8.35
N VAL A 46 5.49 -0.60 7.17
CA VAL A 46 4.41 -0.84 6.21
C VAL A 46 4.65 -2.14 5.47
N THR A 47 3.59 -2.93 5.27
CA THR A 47 3.63 -4.14 4.43
C THR A 47 3.08 -3.80 3.06
N LEU A 48 3.85 -4.03 2.01
CA LEU A 48 3.49 -3.74 0.63
C LEU A 48 3.52 -5.00 -0.24
N SER A 49 2.77 -4.97 -1.34
CA SER A 49 2.92 -5.98 -2.40
C SER A 49 4.16 -5.69 -3.23
N ARG A 50 4.94 -6.73 -3.56
CA ARG A 50 6.03 -6.64 -4.54
C ARG A 50 5.52 -6.58 -5.99
N ASP A 51 4.24 -6.89 -6.21
CA ASP A 51 3.66 -6.81 -7.54
C ASP A 51 3.27 -5.35 -7.85
N ARG A 52 3.72 -4.84 -8.99
CA ARG A 52 3.41 -3.50 -9.49
C ARG A 52 2.56 -3.61 -10.75
N LYS A 53 1.52 -2.81 -10.80
CA LYS A 53 0.70 -2.66 -11.99
C LYS A 53 1.32 -1.63 -12.92
N ILE A 54 1.71 -2.05 -14.11
CA ILE A 54 2.25 -1.17 -15.15
C ILE A 54 1.32 -1.14 -16.35
N MET A 55 1.35 -0.07 -17.12
CA MET A 55 0.63 0.00 -18.39
C MET A 55 1.31 -0.93 -19.41
N THR A 56 0.51 -1.59 -20.23
CA THR A 56 0.98 -2.35 -21.40
C THR A 56 1.62 -1.41 -22.40
N SER A 57 2.67 -1.86 -23.07
CA SER A 57 3.33 -1.12 -24.14
C SER A 57 2.38 -0.94 -25.36
N GLN A 58 2.78 -0.10 -26.30
CA GLN A 58 2.03 0.05 -27.56
C GLN A 58 2.04 -1.26 -28.37
N GLU A 59 3.17 -1.97 -28.37
CA GLU A 59 3.31 -3.26 -29.05
C GLU A 59 2.40 -4.32 -28.44
N GLU A 60 2.41 -4.47 -27.11
CA GLU A 60 1.51 -5.39 -26.40
C GLU A 60 0.04 -5.08 -26.66
N ARG A 61 -0.32 -3.80 -26.82
CA ARG A 61 -1.69 -3.40 -27.20
C ARG A 61 -2.02 -3.76 -28.64
N ALA A 62 -1.07 -3.58 -29.55
CA ALA A 62 -1.25 -3.96 -30.96
C ALA A 62 -1.44 -5.47 -31.08
N GLU A 63 -0.63 -6.27 -30.38
CA GLU A 63 -0.79 -7.73 -30.31
C GLU A 63 -2.17 -8.14 -29.77
N PHE A 64 -2.61 -7.47 -28.69
CA PHE A 64 -3.93 -7.72 -28.12
C PHE A 64 -5.04 -7.44 -29.14
N VAL A 65 -4.97 -6.32 -29.87
CA VAL A 65 -5.95 -5.97 -30.91
C VAL A 65 -5.93 -6.98 -32.04
N ALA A 66 -4.74 -7.38 -32.49
CA ALA A 66 -4.61 -8.39 -33.54
C ALA A 66 -5.23 -9.74 -33.13
N LYS A 67 -5.03 -10.13 -31.87
CA LYS A 67 -5.54 -11.42 -31.32
C LYS A 67 -7.05 -11.41 -31.06
N HIS A 68 -7.60 -10.30 -30.59
CA HIS A 68 -8.98 -10.24 -30.09
C HIS A 68 -9.92 -9.42 -30.96
N ASN A 69 -9.41 -8.79 -32.01
CA ASN A 69 -10.13 -7.90 -32.93
C ASN A 69 -10.96 -6.80 -32.21
N ARG A 70 -10.45 -6.29 -31.10
CA ARG A 70 -11.03 -5.22 -30.30
C ARG A 70 -9.98 -4.49 -29.47
N LEU A 71 -10.28 -3.26 -29.06
CA LEU A 71 -9.45 -2.53 -28.12
C LEU A 71 -9.49 -3.15 -26.72
N PRO A 72 -8.36 -3.13 -25.98
CA PRO A 72 -8.34 -3.58 -24.61
C PRO A 72 -9.19 -2.69 -23.70
N LYS A 73 -9.96 -3.28 -22.81
CA LYS A 73 -10.73 -2.57 -21.77
C LYS A 73 -9.76 -1.97 -20.73
N SER A 74 -10.23 -1.02 -19.92
CA SER A 74 -9.43 -0.33 -18.90
C SER A 74 -8.62 -1.29 -18.01
N GLY A 75 -9.18 -2.43 -17.64
CA GLY A 75 -8.47 -3.44 -16.81
C GLY A 75 -7.44 -4.29 -17.58
N GLU A 76 -7.52 -4.34 -18.90
CA GLU A 76 -6.66 -5.15 -19.77
C GLU A 76 -5.45 -4.34 -20.30
N ASN A 77 -5.47 -3.01 -20.11
CA ASN A 77 -4.36 -2.11 -20.45
C ASN A 77 -3.20 -2.14 -19.45
N HIS A 78 -3.23 -3.06 -18.51
CA HIS A 78 -2.22 -3.13 -17.47
C HIS A 78 -1.84 -4.59 -17.24
N ARG A 79 -0.57 -4.81 -16.94
CA ARG A 79 -0.07 -6.09 -16.44
C ARG A 79 0.55 -5.93 -15.05
N ASN A 80 0.51 -6.97 -14.27
CA ASN A 80 1.23 -7.02 -13.01
C ASN A 80 2.63 -7.59 -13.27
N ILE A 81 3.63 -6.86 -12.84
CA ILE A 81 5.02 -7.34 -12.81
C ILE A 81 5.47 -7.49 -11.37
N ARG A 82 6.32 -8.47 -11.13
CA ARG A 82 7.03 -8.60 -9.86
C ARG A 82 8.29 -7.77 -9.91
N MET A 83 8.42 -6.85 -8.97
CA MET A 83 9.60 -5.99 -8.87
C MET A 83 10.81 -6.80 -8.40
N THR A 84 11.97 -6.53 -9.00
CA THR A 84 13.28 -6.96 -8.48
C THR A 84 13.65 -6.13 -7.24
N ASP A 85 14.74 -6.48 -6.56
CA ASP A 85 15.18 -5.74 -5.37
C ASP A 85 15.63 -4.32 -5.74
N GLU A 86 16.29 -4.15 -6.88
CA GLU A 86 16.68 -2.85 -7.40
C GLU A 86 15.45 -1.97 -7.68
N GLN A 87 14.45 -2.52 -8.37
CA GLN A 87 13.21 -1.81 -8.67
C GLN A 87 12.43 -1.44 -7.40
N VAL A 88 12.46 -2.28 -6.38
CA VAL A 88 11.85 -1.97 -5.08
C VAL A 88 12.59 -0.80 -4.42
N THR A 89 13.92 -0.82 -4.42
CA THR A 89 14.74 0.23 -3.83
C THR A 89 14.49 1.60 -4.48
N GLU A 90 14.29 1.64 -5.79
CA GLU A 90 13.91 2.86 -6.51
C GLU A 90 12.46 3.29 -6.26
N TYR A 91 11.55 2.32 -6.13
CA TYR A 91 10.12 2.57 -5.99
C TYR A 91 9.73 3.14 -4.63
N ILE A 92 10.39 2.69 -3.54
CA ILE A 92 10.01 3.07 -2.18
C ILE A 92 10.13 4.58 -1.92
N PRO A 93 11.25 5.27 -2.25
CA PRO A 93 11.35 6.71 -2.05
C PRO A 93 10.27 7.50 -2.79
N GLU A 94 9.95 7.12 -4.03
CA GLU A 94 8.88 7.77 -4.79
C GLU A 94 7.50 7.56 -4.15
N LEU A 95 7.26 6.36 -3.63
CA LEU A 95 6.00 6.03 -2.97
C LEU A 95 5.84 6.85 -1.68
N PHE A 96 6.90 6.97 -0.88
CA PHE A 96 6.92 7.75 0.33
C PHE A 96 6.76 9.24 0.03
N LYS A 97 7.45 9.76 -0.98
CA LYS A 97 7.30 11.16 -1.41
C LYS A 97 5.85 11.51 -1.77
N LYS A 98 5.13 10.62 -2.46
CA LYS A 98 3.69 10.77 -2.76
C LYS A 98 2.81 10.72 -1.52
N ALA A 99 3.30 10.13 -0.45
CA ALA A 99 2.65 10.06 0.85
C ALA A 99 3.06 11.22 1.79
N GLY A 100 3.72 12.27 1.28
CA GLY A 100 4.17 13.40 2.07
C GLY A 100 5.35 13.10 3.00
N LEU A 101 6.13 12.06 2.69
CA LEU A 101 7.25 11.59 3.49
C LEU A 101 8.55 11.63 2.70
N ASN A 102 9.63 12.07 3.34
CA ASN A 102 10.98 11.80 2.88
C ASN A 102 11.51 10.58 3.62
N ALA A 103 11.80 9.49 2.90
CA ALA A 103 12.37 8.28 3.50
C ALA A 103 13.87 8.47 3.72
N ASP A 104 14.26 8.82 4.92
CA ASP A 104 15.66 9.07 5.29
C ASP A 104 16.44 7.76 5.37
N VAL A 105 15.84 6.75 5.98
CA VAL A 105 16.39 5.38 6.06
C VAL A 105 15.24 4.39 5.93
N PHE A 106 15.45 3.33 5.16
CA PHE A 106 14.53 2.21 5.12
C PHE A 106 15.24 0.87 4.95
N LYS A 107 14.62 -0.17 5.49
CA LYS A 107 15.05 -1.56 5.37
C LYS A 107 13.90 -2.39 4.81
N ILE A 108 14.18 -3.14 3.76
CA ILE A 108 13.26 -4.08 3.13
C ILE A 108 13.56 -5.48 3.66
N SER A 109 12.51 -6.20 4.02
CA SER A 109 12.57 -7.62 4.35
C SER A 109 11.44 -8.36 3.64
N ASP A 110 11.69 -9.59 3.22
CA ASP A 110 10.60 -10.44 2.73
C ASP A 110 9.61 -10.71 3.85
N SER A 111 8.35 -10.44 3.59
CA SER A 111 7.31 -10.78 4.56
C SER A 111 7.13 -12.29 4.59
N PRO A 112 7.08 -12.92 5.79
CA PRO A 112 6.78 -14.35 5.91
C PRO A 112 5.36 -14.69 5.49
N LEU A 113 4.51 -13.70 5.31
CA LEU A 113 3.11 -13.87 4.93
C LEU A 113 2.99 -13.98 3.40
N ASN A 114 3.02 -15.21 2.89
CA ASN A 114 2.50 -15.50 1.57
C ASN A 114 0.97 -15.40 1.64
N TYR A 115 0.44 -14.26 1.27
CA TYR A 115 -1.00 -14.02 1.34
C TYR A 115 -1.71 -14.73 0.18
N GLN A 116 -2.44 -15.79 0.50
CA GLN A 116 -3.47 -16.31 -0.41
C GLN A 116 -4.77 -15.55 -0.17
N ALA A 117 -5.13 -14.66 -1.08
CA ALA A 117 -6.46 -14.08 -1.02
C ALA A 117 -7.50 -15.19 -1.21
N MET A 118 -8.38 -15.36 -0.24
CA MET A 118 -9.54 -16.26 -0.29
C MET A 118 -10.61 -15.71 -1.25
N SER A 119 -10.25 -15.37 -2.46
CA SER A 119 -11.21 -15.05 -3.52
C SER A 119 -11.39 -16.26 -4.42
N LYS A 120 -12.53 -16.32 -5.14
CA LYS A 120 -12.80 -17.34 -6.18
C LYS A 120 -11.66 -17.47 -7.21
N ARG A 121 -10.79 -16.47 -7.30
CA ARG A 121 -9.53 -16.44 -8.05
C ARG A 121 -8.39 -16.44 -7.04
N LYS A 122 -7.89 -17.61 -6.65
CA LYS A 122 -6.70 -17.76 -5.78
C LYS A 122 -5.56 -16.84 -6.26
N LYS A 123 -5.44 -15.65 -5.68
CA LYS A 123 -4.37 -14.71 -5.99
C LYS A 123 -3.31 -14.82 -4.91
N ASN A 124 -2.12 -15.18 -5.29
CA ASN A 124 -0.95 -15.17 -4.42
C ASN A 124 -0.24 -13.81 -4.57
N PHE A 125 -0.06 -13.11 -3.46
CA PHE A 125 0.74 -11.89 -3.42
C PHE A 125 2.06 -12.19 -2.72
N LYS A 126 3.17 -11.84 -3.34
CA LYS A 126 4.44 -11.76 -2.65
C LYS A 126 4.50 -10.39 -1.98
N THR A 127 4.71 -10.39 -0.67
CA THR A 127 4.74 -9.18 0.14
C THR A 127 6.13 -8.87 0.66
N MET A 128 6.36 -7.63 0.99
CA MET A 128 7.57 -7.14 1.63
C MET A 128 7.20 -6.25 2.81
N ASP A 129 7.95 -6.36 3.88
CA ASP A 129 7.85 -5.49 5.04
C ASP A 129 8.94 -4.41 4.97
N ILE A 130 8.54 -3.17 5.10
CA ILE A 130 9.42 -2.01 5.07
C ILE A 130 9.40 -1.38 6.43
N SER A 131 10.56 -1.39 7.10
CA SER A 131 10.82 -0.59 8.31
C SER A 131 11.50 0.69 7.87
N PHE A 132 11.08 1.84 8.39
CA PHE A 132 11.57 3.12 7.92
C PHE A 132 11.70 4.15 9.04
N VAL A 133 12.58 5.12 8.80
CA VAL A 133 12.60 6.43 9.45
C VAL A 133 12.38 7.44 8.33
N ALA A 134 11.46 8.36 8.52
CA ALA A 134 11.10 9.34 7.51
C ALA A 134 10.74 10.68 8.16
N THR A 135 10.98 11.76 7.42
CA THR A 135 10.57 13.10 7.79
C THR A 135 9.27 13.45 7.06
N VAL A 136 8.30 13.99 7.79
CA VAL A 136 7.06 14.51 7.20
C VAL A 136 7.37 15.80 6.43
N THR A 137 7.13 15.78 5.12
CA THR A 137 7.40 16.95 4.23
C THR A 137 6.12 17.62 3.75
N ASP A 138 5.00 16.91 3.79
CA ASP A 138 3.66 17.38 3.43
C ASP A 138 2.65 16.68 4.34
N ILE A 139 2.18 17.40 5.36
CA ILE A 139 1.28 16.84 6.37
C ILE A 139 -0.07 16.45 5.78
N GLU A 140 -0.61 17.20 4.82
CA GLU A 140 -1.91 16.88 4.21
C GLU A 140 -1.82 15.58 3.40
N ALA A 141 -0.77 15.42 2.61
CA ALA A 141 -0.52 14.17 1.87
C ALA A 141 -0.26 13.00 2.83
N PHE A 142 0.43 13.24 3.95
CA PHE A 142 0.68 12.21 4.94
C PHE A 142 -0.61 11.78 5.66
N GLU A 143 -1.46 12.70 6.06
CA GLU A 143 -2.77 12.38 6.65
C GLU A 143 -3.63 11.52 5.69
N GLN A 144 -3.66 11.90 4.41
CA GLN A 144 -4.34 11.09 3.40
C GLN A 144 -3.76 9.68 3.29
N ALA A 145 -2.44 9.56 3.31
CA ALA A 145 -1.74 8.27 3.28
C ALA A 145 -1.98 7.46 4.56
N TRP A 146 -2.04 8.13 5.71
CA TRP A 146 -2.32 7.51 7.00
C TRP A 146 -3.68 6.82 7.02
N PHE A 147 -4.73 7.48 6.49
CA PHE A 147 -6.08 6.92 6.45
C PHE A 147 -6.32 5.97 5.28
N ASN A 148 -5.74 6.25 4.12
CA ASN A 148 -6.02 5.48 2.90
C ASN A 148 -4.98 4.39 2.63
N GLY A 149 -3.87 4.38 3.36
CA GLY A 149 -2.72 3.54 3.09
C GLY A 149 -1.95 3.95 1.83
N ILE A 150 -0.78 3.36 1.64
CA ILE A 150 0.10 3.59 0.48
C ILE A 150 0.24 2.35 -0.39
N GLY A 151 0.69 2.54 -1.62
CA GLY A 151 0.94 1.44 -2.56
C GLY A 151 -0.32 0.84 -3.17
N GLN A 152 -0.16 -0.36 -3.69
CA GLN A 152 -1.20 -1.10 -4.40
C GLN A 152 -1.83 -2.19 -3.53
N VAL A 153 -2.95 -2.75 -4.01
CA VAL A 153 -3.63 -3.91 -3.38
C VAL A 153 -4.09 -3.66 -1.94
N LYS A 154 -4.41 -2.41 -1.62
CA LYS A 154 -4.83 -1.97 -0.26
C LYS A 154 -6.06 -2.72 0.26
N THR A 155 -6.94 -3.15 -0.62
CA THR A 155 -8.14 -3.95 -0.28
C THR A 155 -7.82 -5.33 0.31
N TYR A 156 -6.57 -5.75 0.26
CA TYR A 156 -6.10 -7.02 0.84
C TYR A 156 -5.29 -6.83 2.13
N GLY A 157 -5.32 -5.63 2.71
CA GLY A 157 -4.65 -5.34 3.97
C GLY A 157 -3.20 -4.87 3.85
N PHE A 158 -2.80 -4.44 2.63
CA PHE A 158 -1.47 -3.88 2.42
C PHE A 158 -1.51 -2.36 2.43
N GLY A 159 -0.37 -1.75 2.73
CA GLY A 159 -0.20 -0.31 2.67
C GLY A 159 -0.61 0.47 3.92
N MET A 160 -1.11 -0.16 4.97
CA MET A 160 -1.38 0.53 6.23
C MET A 160 -0.06 0.95 6.88
N ILE A 161 0.15 2.26 7.01
CA ILE A 161 1.30 2.82 7.72
C ILE A 161 1.07 2.65 9.22
N ARG A 162 2.04 2.07 9.91
CA ARG A 162 2.09 1.95 11.38
C ARG A 162 3.33 2.68 11.83
N ALA A 163 3.16 3.85 12.41
CA ALA A 163 4.29 4.71 12.79
C ALA A 163 4.02 5.42 14.10
N VAL A 164 5.10 5.86 14.72
CA VAL A 164 5.12 6.75 15.89
C VAL A 164 6.08 7.89 15.60
N ILE A 165 5.88 9.02 16.28
CA ILE A 165 6.82 10.13 16.26
C ILE A 165 8.06 9.67 17.01
N ALA A 166 9.25 9.92 16.43
CA ALA A 166 10.54 9.52 16.99
C ALA A 166 11.01 10.48 18.10
#